data_573ce7df5c49951bb83c30c1e3a81b8c
#
_entry.id   573ce7df5c49951bb83c30c1e3a81b8c
#
_cell.length_a   1.000
_cell.length_b   1.000
_cell.length_c   1.000
_cell.angle_alpha   90.00
_cell.angle_beta   90.00
_cell.angle_gamma   90.00
#
_symmetry.space_group_name_H-M   'P 1'
#
loop_
_entity.id
_entity.type
_entity.pdbx_description
1 polymer ?
#
loop_
_entity_poly.entity_id
_entity_poly.type
_entity_poly.pdbx_seq_one_letter_code
_entity_poly.pdbx_strand_id
1 'polypeptide(L)'
;MSFSGNSLVSATSPTFILVDGHSLAFRSYYALAKSRDGGLSTSTGIPTSVSFGFLKSLIEVMAVQDPQYLAVAFDLGLPTFRHEADDTYKSDRAETPEDFITDLKYLQELLTALNLQIVTAPGYEADDVLGTLATRASEAGFQVKILTGDRDLFQLVDAEKQISVLYLGRDAFGRSGRAKSQEFGPEQVQEKMGIPPELVVDYKALCGDTSDNIPGVKGIGDKTAIKLLTSYGSLDQIYEAIAEIKGANRKKLEQGKDDAYHSQHLARIVLDVPLQLELNQCQLRGFDETAVISRLESLEFKSFLPKIKQLQQRFGGVPLADTPGVYKTENQAIPSTVSSQNDDTSFWTAEETEAAQELAPSPINPAIIDTPDKLEELVKRLKTYTDSAHPVAWDTETTDLEPRDSELVGIGCCWGSGEEDLAYIPIGHKIGQTLPLNQVLAALGPVLESPDYPKAFHNTKFDRLVLRCQGIKLAGVVFDTLLASYLINPEMTHNLTDVSSRYLEVTAESYKNLDLGKGQTIADLAIPKAAQYCGLDVFTTYQLVGKLQGELADKSQLHHLLLEVEQPLE
;
A
#
# COMPACT_ATOMS: atom_id res chain seq x y z
N MET A 1 -29.78 -24.39 -48.23
CA MET A 1 -28.43 -24.60 -47.75
C MET A 1 -28.11 -23.41 -46.84
N SER A 2 -28.25 -23.61 -45.56
CA SER A 2 -28.02 -22.60 -44.54
C SER A 2 -26.58 -22.70 -44.07
N PHE A 3 -25.83 -21.62 -44.25
CA PHE A 3 -24.49 -21.48 -43.68
C PHE A 3 -24.64 -21.00 -42.23
N SER A 4 -24.33 -21.88 -41.31
CA SER A 4 -24.14 -21.54 -39.89
C SER A 4 -22.84 -20.78 -39.75
N GLY A 5 -22.93 -19.49 -39.39
CA GLY A 5 -21.80 -18.68 -39.00
C GLY A 5 -21.29 -19.14 -37.63
N ASN A 6 -20.10 -19.73 -37.60
CA ASN A 6 -19.33 -19.87 -36.37
C ASN A 6 -18.89 -18.49 -35.94
N SER A 7 -19.43 -17.97 -34.84
CA SER A 7 -18.88 -16.85 -34.13
C SER A 7 -17.56 -17.30 -33.51
N LEU A 8 -16.46 -16.83 -34.05
CA LEU A 8 -15.14 -16.86 -33.42
C LEU A 8 -15.25 -16.02 -32.11
N VAL A 9 -15.34 -16.72 -31.00
CA VAL A 9 -15.04 -16.10 -29.69
C VAL A 9 -13.58 -15.66 -29.79
N SER A 10 -13.35 -14.38 -29.81
CA SER A 10 -12.01 -13.79 -29.73
C SER A 10 -11.39 -14.29 -28.41
N ALA A 11 -10.47 -15.23 -28.49
CA ALA A 11 -9.68 -15.62 -27.34
C ALA A 11 -8.87 -14.38 -26.91
N THR A 12 -9.12 -13.87 -25.72
CA THR A 12 -8.32 -12.78 -25.14
C THR A 12 -6.88 -13.27 -25.01
N SER A 13 -5.91 -12.44 -25.43
CA SER A 13 -4.49 -12.75 -25.29
C SER A 13 -4.15 -13.04 -23.83
N PRO A 14 -3.38 -14.10 -23.52
CA PRO A 14 -3.02 -14.42 -22.14
C PRO A 14 -2.17 -13.29 -21.54
N THR A 15 -2.39 -12.98 -20.27
CA THR A 15 -1.66 -11.94 -19.54
C THR A 15 -0.36 -12.51 -18.97
N PHE A 16 0.75 -11.80 -19.24
CA PHE A 16 2.06 -12.08 -18.69
C PHE A 16 2.53 -10.92 -17.82
N ILE A 17 2.72 -11.16 -16.52
CA ILE A 17 3.30 -10.17 -15.61
C ILE A 17 4.80 -10.40 -15.48
N LEU A 18 5.57 -9.36 -15.77
CA LEU A 18 7.01 -9.28 -15.55
C LEU A 18 7.25 -8.36 -14.35
N VAL A 19 7.92 -8.86 -13.33
CA VAL A 19 8.16 -8.14 -12.07
C VAL A 19 9.60 -7.68 -11.98
N ASP A 20 9.81 -6.39 -11.79
CA ASP A 20 11.07 -5.80 -11.37
C ASP A 20 11.30 -6.12 -9.89
N GLY A 21 12.12 -7.15 -9.66
CA GLY A 21 12.34 -7.73 -8.34
C GLY A 21 13.01 -6.75 -7.37
N HIS A 22 14.05 -6.02 -7.80
CA HIS A 22 14.73 -5.06 -6.94
C HIS A 22 13.86 -3.83 -6.65
N SER A 23 13.16 -3.29 -7.64
CA SER A 23 12.28 -2.15 -7.44
C SER A 23 11.17 -2.45 -6.44
N LEU A 24 10.50 -3.61 -6.56
CA LEU A 24 9.46 -4.03 -5.62
C LEU A 24 10.03 -4.34 -4.23
N ALA A 25 11.22 -4.98 -4.16
CA ALA A 25 11.91 -5.31 -2.91
C ALA A 25 12.32 -4.04 -2.14
N PHE A 26 12.97 -3.07 -2.80
CA PHE A 26 13.33 -1.80 -2.16
C PHE A 26 12.11 -1.01 -1.69
N ARG A 27 11.03 -1.01 -2.46
CA ARG A 27 9.78 -0.37 -2.03
C ARG A 27 9.21 -1.01 -0.78
N SER A 28 9.19 -2.34 -0.75
CA SER A 28 8.74 -3.11 0.43
C SER A 28 9.59 -2.78 1.66
N TYR A 29 10.91 -2.77 1.47
CA TYR A 29 11.86 -2.41 2.52
C TYR A 29 11.61 -1.00 3.05
N TYR A 30 11.59 0.02 2.18
CA TYR A 30 11.43 1.40 2.62
C TYR A 30 10.03 1.70 3.19
N ALA A 31 9.01 0.96 2.79
CA ALA A 31 7.68 1.09 3.34
C ALA A 31 7.56 0.51 4.77
N LEU A 32 8.31 -0.56 5.06
CA LEU A 32 8.17 -1.31 6.31
C LEU A 32 9.38 -1.13 7.25
N ALA A 33 10.63 -1.20 6.75
CA ALA A 33 11.84 -1.11 7.58
C ALA A 33 12.13 0.31 8.11
N LYS A 34 11.66 1.35 7.42
CA LYS A 34 11.74 2.76 7.88
C LYS A 34 10.50 3.23 8.62
N SER A 35 9.52 2.36 8.88
CA SER A 35 8.49 2.65 9.87
C SER A 35 9.13 2.86 11.23
N ARG A 36 8.49 3.61 12.14
CA ARG A 36 9.05 4.03 13.44
C ARG A 36 9.56 2.89 14.33
N ASP A 37 9.29 1.64 13.97
CA ASP A 37 9.52 0.45 14.79
C ASP A 37 10.69 -0.45 14.33
N GLY A 38 11.54 0.04 13.43
CA GLY A 38 12.78 -0.66 13.06
C GLY A 38 12.62 -1.82 12.07
N GLY A 39 11.46 -1.98 11.42
CA GLY A 39 11.19 -3.01 10.42
C GLY A 39 10.63 -4.32 10.98
N LEU A 40 10.19 -5.20 10.06
CA LEU A 40 9.68 -6.52 10.43
C LEU A 40 10.84 -7.52 10.56
N SER A 41 10.78 -8.34 11.60
CA SER A 41 11.69 -9.46 11.79
C SER A 41 10.99 -10.62 12.50
N THR A 42 11.51 -11.84 12.31
CA THR A 42 11.05 -13.00 13.09
C THR A 42 11.45 -12.86 14.57
N SER A 43 10.87 -13.70 15.43
CA SER A 43 11.24 -13.81 16.85
C SER A 43 12.73 -14.16 17.06
N THR A 44 13.38 -14.74 16.03
CA THR A 44 14.82 -15.07 16.03
C THR A 44 15.69 -13.97 15.42
N GLY A 45 15.10 -12.84 15.02
CA GLY A 45 15.81 -11.68 14.48
C GLY A 45 16.10 -11.72 12.97
N ILE A 46 15.47 -12.63 12.21
CA ILE A 46 15.59 -12.64 10.75
C ILE A 46 14.77 -11.48 10.17
N PRO A 47 15.36 -10.56 9.37
CA PRO A 47 14.60 -9.46 8.76
C PRO A 47 13.62 -10.01 7.73
N THR A 48 12.39 -9.46 7.70
CA THR A 48 11.27 -9.95 6.86
C THR A 48 10.47 -8.84 6.18
N SER A 49 10.90 -7.58 6.28
CA SER A 49 10.22 -6.44 5.69
C SER A 49 10.11 -6.53 4.16
N VAL A 50 11.17 -6.99 3.50
CA VAL A 50 11.22 -7.17 2.04
C VAL A 50 10.28 -8.29 1.63
N SER A 51 10.46 -9.47 2.20
CA SER A 51 9.70 -10.69 1.84
C SER A 51 8.21 -10.52 2.08
N PHE A 52 7.82 -9.93 3.23
CA PHE A 52 6.41 -9.69 3.56
C PHE A 52 5.75 -8.69 2.61
N GLY A 53 6.36 -7.51 2.44
CA GLY A 53 5.82 -6.45 1.59
C GLY A 53 5.78 -6.85 0.11
N PHE A 54 6.79 -7.56 -0.36
CA PHE A 54 6.85 -8.08 -1.73
C PHE A 54 5.74 -9.08 -1.99
N LEU A 55 5.60 -10.11 -1.14
CA LEU A 55 4.58 -11.15 -1.31
C LEU A 55 3.18 -10.56 -1.27
N LYS A 56 2.92 -9.66 -0.30
CA LYS A 56 1.63 -8.96 -0.20
C LYS A 56 1.31 -8.18 -1.48
N SER A 57 2.24 -7.37 -1.96
CA SER A 57 2.05 -6.57 -3.18
C SER A 57 1.86 -7.42 -4.43
N LEU A 58 2.63 -8.51 -4.53
CA LEU A 58 2.50 -9.44 -5.65
C LEU A 58 1.12 -10.09 -5.69
N ILE A 59 0.61 -10.57 -4.56
CA ILE A 59 -0.71 -11.18 -4.44
C ILE A 59 -1.81 -10.18 -4.81
N GLU A 60 -1.71 -8.92 -4.36
CA GLU A 60 -2.66 -7.86 -4.69
C GLU A 60 -2.69 -7.58 -6.21
N VAL A 61 -1.53 -7.49 -6.84
CA VAL A 61 -1.43 -7.30 -8.29
C VAL A 61 -2.01 -8.50 -9.06
N MET A 62 -1.67 -9.72 -8.64
CA MET A 62 -2.21 -10.94 -9.24
C MET A 62 -3.74 -11.02 -9.10
N ALA A 63 -4.29 -10.53 -7.99
CA ALA A 63 -5.74 -10.50 -7.76
C ALA A 63 -6.48 -9.62 -8.76
N VAL A 64 -5.86 -8.49 -9.16
CA VAL A 64 -6.43 -7.52 -10.10
C VAL A 64 -6.21 -7.94 -11.55
N GLN A 65 -5.02 -8.45 -11.86
CA GLN A 65 -4.59 -8.68 -13.24
C GLN A 65 -4.87 -10.10 -13.76
N ASP A 66 -5.15 -11.04 -12.87
CA ASP A 66 -5.41 -12.47 -13.17
C ASP A 66 -4.46 -13.08 -14.23
N PRO A 67 -3.12 -13.03 -14.00
CA PRO A 67 -2.15 -13.43 -14.99
C PRO A 67 -2.11 -14.96 -15.15
N GLN A 68 -1.78 -15.43 -16.35
CA GLN A 68 -1.49 -16.83 -16.62
C GLN A 68 0.02 -17.12 -16.59
N TYR A 69 0.85 -16.08 -16.73
CA TYR A 69 2.30 -16.17 -16.74
C TYR A 69 2.91 -15.09 -15.84
N LEU A 70 4.00 -15.46 -15.15
CA LEU A 70 4.72 -14.53 -14.28
C LEU A 70 6.21 -14.88 -14.24
N ALA A 71 7.07 -13.86 -14.32
CA ALA A 71 8.50 -13.97 -14.06
C ALA A 71 8.97 -12.77 -13.24
N VAL A 72 9.99 -12.98 -12.41
CA VAL A 72 10.61 -11.95 -11.57
C VAL A 72 12.07 -11.79 -11.99
N ALA A 73 12.46 -10.60 -12.43
CA ALA A 73 13.84 -10.29 -12.78
C ALA A 73 14.59 -9.68 -11.59
N PHE A 74 15.82 -10.13 -11.35
CA PHE A 74 16.72 -9.56 -10.35
C PHE A 74 18.08 -9.24 -10.95
N ASP A 75 18.73 -8.20 -10.45
CA ASP A 75 20.15 -7.92 -10.72
C ASP A 75 21.04 -8.91 -9.98
N LEU A 76 22.17 -9.25 -10.58
CA LEU A 76 23.18 -10.10 -9.95
C LEU A 76 24.16 -9.35 -9.03
N GLY A 77 24.11 -8.01 -9.02
CA GLY A 77 25.08 -7.19 -8.29
C GLY A 77 26.50 -7.26 -8.86
N LEU A 78 26.63 -7.68 -10.12
CA LEU A 78 27.91 -7.77 -10.86
C LEU A 78 28.00 -6.57 -11.83
N PRO A 79 29.22 -6.16 -12.22
CA PRO A 79 29.39 -5.17 -13.27
C PRO A 79 28.67 -5.55 -14.57
N THR A 80 28.09 -4.56 -15.23
CA THR A 80 27.39 -4.72 -16.50
C THR A 80 28.12 -3.98 -17.60
N PHE A 81 27.71 -4.14 -18.86
CA PHE A 81 28.27 -3.40 -19.99
C PHE A 81 28.22 -1.86 -19.79
N ARG A 82 27.27 -1.36 -18.98
CA ARG A 82 27.20 0.08 -18.64
C ARG A 82 28.36 0.51 -17.74
N HIS A 83 28.76 -0.31 -16.79
CA HIS A 83 29.94 -0.06 -15.95
C HIS A 83 31.26 -0.17 -16.76
N GLU A 84 31.27 -1.01 -17.82
CA GLU A 84 32.41 -1.07 -18.74
C GLU A 84 32.48 0.17 -19.65
N ALA A 85 31.32 0.76 -19.99
CA ALA A 85 31.23 1.96 -20.79
C ALA A 85 31.49 3.26 -19.99
N ASP A 86 31.18 3.27 -18.69
CA ASP A 86 31.36 4.42 -17.79
C ASP A 86 31.60 3.97 -16.35
N ASP A 87 32.80 4.19 -15.84
CA ASP A 87 33.21 3.82 -14.47
C ASP A 87 32.42 4.61 -13.40
N THR A 88 31.78 5.72 -13.75
CA THR A 88 30.98 6.54 -12.83
C THR A 88 29.52 6.12 -12.79
N TYR A 89 29.08 5.22 -13.68
CA TYR A 89 27.70 4.75 -13.73
C TYR A 89 27.30 4.11 -12.38
N LYS A 90 26.23 4.64 -11.76
CA LYS A 90 25.70 4.21 -10.45
C LYS A 90 26.70 4.26 -9.26
N SER A 91 27.87 4.93 -9.42
CA SER A 91 28.92 4.97 -8.37
C SER A 91 28.49 5.68 -7.09
N ASP A 92 27.55 6.62 -7.16
CA ASP A 92 27.05 7.41 -6.02
C ASP A 92 25.89 6.73 -5.27
N ARG A 93 25.51 5.51 -5.67
CA ARG A 93 24.47 4.76 -4.95
C ARG A 93 24.97 4.36 -3.56
N ALA A 94 24.15 4.62 -2.54
CA ALA A 94 24.44 4.19 -1.17
C ALA A 94 24.56 2.66 -1.09
N GLU A 95 25.40 2.19 -0.18
CA GLU A 95 25.51 0.75 0.09
C GLU A 95 24.14 0.17 0.49
N THR A 96 23.84 -1.01 -0.05
CA THR A 96 22.62 -1.73 0.27
C THR A 96 22.66 -2.22 1.72
N PRO A 97 21.65 -1.96 2.55
CA PRO A 97 21.63 -2.42 3.95
C PRO A 97 21.76 -3.95 4.08
N GLU A 98 22.48 -4.43 5.09
CA GLU A 98 22.71 -5.87 5.29
C GLU A 98 21.42 -6.66 5.57
N ASP A 99 20.47 -6.05 6.26
CA ASP A 99 19.16 -6.62 6.53
C ASP A 99 18.31 -6.75 5.25
N PHE A 100 18.43 -5.80 4.31
CA PHE A 100 17.83 -5.93 2.98
C PHE A 100 18.41 -7.11 2.21
N ILE A 101 19.74 -7.24 2.18
CA ILE A 101 20.43 -8.33 1.45
C ILE A 101 20.02 -9.70 2.03
N THR A 102 19.95 -9.78 3.35
CA THR A 102 19.53 -11.00 4.06
C THR A 102 18.10 -11.38 3.72
N ASP A 103 17.16 -10.43 3.83
CA ASP A 103 15.74 -10.66 3.56
C ASP A 103 15.49 -10.97 2.08
N LEU A 104 16.20 -10.30 1.16
CA LEU A 104 16.12 -10.57 -0.29
C LEU A 104 16.40 -12.04 -0.63
N LYS A 105 17.33 -12.65 0.09
CA LYS A 105 17.67 -14.07 -0.05
C LYS A 105 16.50 -14.98 0.35
N TYR A 106 15.87 -14.68 1.49
CA TYR A 106 14.68 -15.39 1.93
C TYR A 106 13.49 -15.18 0.98
N LEU A 107 13.34 -13.97 0.43
CA LEU A 107 12.36 -13.70 -0.60
C LEU A 107 12.58 -14.60 -1.83
N GLN A 108 13.79 -14.68 -2.35
CA GLN A 108 14.10 -15.51 -3.52
C GLN A 108 13.82 -17.00 -3.27
N GLU A 109 14.13 -17.49 -2.06
CA GLU A 109 13.79 -18.85 -1.64
C GLU A 109 12.26 -19.06 -1.58
N LEU A 110 11.52 -18.08 -1.08
CA LEU A 110 10.05 -18.12 -1.03
C LEU A 110 9.43 -18.09 -2.43
N LEU A 111 9.92 -17.22 -3.34
CA LEU A 111 9.48 -17.18 -4.73
C LEU A 111 9.75 -18.50 -5.47
N THR A 112 10.91 -19.12 -5.19
CA THR A 112 11.26 -20.45 -5.72
C THR A 112 10.29 -21.53 -5.19
N ALA A 113 9.97 -21.51 -3.89
CA ALA A 113 8.99 -22.44 -3.31
C ALA A 113 7.59 -22.23 -3.91
N LEU A 114 7.21 -21.00 -4.24
CA LEU A 114 5.98 -20.65 -4.96
C LEU A 114 6.02 -21.03 -6.44
N ASN A 115 7.08 -21.70 -6.90
CA ASN A 115 7.28 -22.15 -8.29
C ASN A 115 7.29 -20.99 -9.31
N LEU A 116 7.76 -19.81 -8.90
CA LEU A 116 7.91 -18.65 -9.76
C LEU A 116 9.29 -18.62 -10.42
N GLN A 117 9.33 -18.24 -11.69
CA GLN A 117 10.59 -18.11 -12.41
C GLN A 117 11.33 -16.84 -11.98
N ILE A 118 12.51 -17.01 -11.43
CA ILE A 118 13.49 -15.94 -11.16
C ILE A 118 14.45 -15.90 -12.34
N VAL A 119 14.60 -14.72 -12.96
CA VAL A 119 15.44 -14.54 -14.15
C VAL A 119 16.52 -13.51 -13.87
N THR A 120 17.74 -13.88 -14.18
CA THR A 120 18.94 -13.03 -14.08
C THR A 120 19.79 -13.21 -15.32
N ALA A 121 20.63 -12.23 -15.67
CA ALA A 121 21.58 -12.34 -16.79
C ALA A 121 22.93 -11.72 -16.42
N PRO A 122 24.05 -12.48 -16.44
CA PRO A 122 25.37 -11.92 -16.22
C PRO A 122 25.73 -10.85 -17.27
N GLY A 123 26.24 -9.70 -16.81
CA GLY A 123 26.60 -8.57 -17.68
C GLY A 123 25.45 -7.65 -18.08
N TYR A 124 24.22 -7.95 -17.65
CA TYR A 124 23.01 -7.15 -17.91
C TYR A 124 22.29 -6.83 -16.61
N GLU A 125 21.46 -5.80 -16.64
CA GLU A 125 20.60 -5.40 -15.54
C GLU A 125 19.21 -6.06 -15.64
N ALA A 126 18.45 -6.05 -14.53
CA ALA A 126 17.08 -6.57 -14.50
C ALA A 126 16.18 -5.91 -15.56
N ASP A 127 16.38 -4.62 -15.83
CA ASP A 127 15.65 -3.86 -16.85
C ASP A 127 15.86 -4.42 -18.27
N ASP A 128 17.09 -4.85 -18.58
CA ASP A 128 17.41 -5.46 -19.87
C ASP A 128 16.75 -6.85 -20.01
N VAL A 129 16.72 -7.59 -18.90
CA VAL A 129 16.01 -8.88 -18.81
C VAL A 129 14.52 -8.68 -19.02
N LEU A 130 13.92 -7.69 -18.35
CA LEU A 130 12.50 -7.33 -18.46
C LEU A 130 12.14 -6.90 -19.88
N GLY A 131 12.96 -6.01 -20.48
CA GLY A 131 12.77 -5.54 -21.85
C GLY A 131 12.82 -6.68 -22.88
N THR A 132 13.78 -7.59 -22.71
CA THR A 132 13.92 -8.77 -23.58
C THR A 132 12.74 -9.73 -23.44
N LEU A 133 12.32 -10.02 -22.21
CA LEU A 133 11.16 -10.90 -21.97
C LEU A 133 9.87 -10.25 -22.46
N ALA A 134 9.69 -8.95 -22.25
CA ALA A 134 8.52 -8.21 -22.73
C ALA A 134 8.41 -8.28 -24.26
N THR A 135 9.52 -8.07 -24.96
CA THR A 135 9.57 -8.17 -26.43
C THR A 135 9.22 -9.57 -26.91
N ARG A 136 9.89 -10.61 -26.36
CA ARG A 136 9.62 -12.02 -26.73
C ARG A 136 8.18 -12.42 -26.44
N ALA A 137 7.63 -12.03 -25.29
CA ALA A 137 6.26 -12.35 -24.91
C ALA A 137 5.23 -11.64 -25.81
N SER A 138 5.44 -10.37 -26.13
CA SER A 138 4.62 -9.62 -27.07
C SER A 138 4.60 -10.28 -28.46
N GLU A 139 5.77 -10.64 -29.00
CA GLU A 139 5.90 -11.35 -30.28
C GLU A 139 5.19 -12.73 -30.26
N ALA A 140 5.09 -13.36 -29.10
CA ALA A 140 4.35 -14.61 -28.89
C ALA A 140 2.84 -14.39 -28.66
N GLY A 141 2.34 -13.14 -28.71
CA GLY A 141 0.92 -12.81 -28.63
C GLY A 141 0.38 -12.64 -27.20
N PHE A 142 1.24 -12.41 -26.21
CA PHE A 142 0.83 -12.10 -24.85
C PHE A 142 0.50 -10.62 -24.67
N GLN A 143 -0.46 -10.33 -23.78
CA GLN A 143 -0.56 -9.02 -23.17
C GLN A 143 0.47 -8.93 -22.04
N VAL A 144 1.44 -8.02 -22.17
CA VAL A 144 2.55 -7.91 -21.23
C VAL A 144 2.35 -6.73 -20.29
N LYS A 145 2.49 -6.98 -18.98
CA LYS A 145 2.42 -5.95 -17.95
C LYS A 145 3.67 -6.00 -17.08
N ILE A 146 4.43 -4.89 -17.04
CA ILE A 146 5.68 -4.80 -16.29
C ILE A 146 5.40 -4.12 -14.96
N LEU A 147 5.52 -4.85 -13.84
CA LEU A 147 5.35 -4.31 -12.48
C LEU A 147 6.66 -3.72 -11.98
N THR A 148 6.71 -2.41 -11.87
CA THR A 148 7.90 -1.68 -11.41
C THR A 148 7.55 -0.35 -10.74
N GLY A 149 8.48 0.19 -9.98
CA GLY A 149 8.47 1.59 -9.53
C GLY A 149 9.47 2.46 -10.26
N ASP A 150 10.18 1.93 -11.26
CA ASP A 150 11.11 2.67 -12.06
C ASP A 150 10.44 3.26 -13.31
N ARG A 151 10.75 4.53 -13.60
CA ARG A 151 10.22 5.24 -14.78
C ARG A 151 11.02 4.94 -16.05
N ASP A 152 12.18 4.34 -15.90
CA ASP A 152 13.02 3.98 -17.04
C ASP A 152 12.33 2.93 -17.89
N LEU A 153 11.57 2.04 -17.27
CA LEU A 153 10.77 1.04 -17.94
C LEU A 153 9.58 1.61 -18.74
N PHE A 154 9.29 2.92 -18.61
CA PHE A 154 8.31 3.57 -19.48
C PHE A 154 8.74 3.59 -20.96
N GLN A 155 10.05 3.49 -21.24
CA GLN A 155 10.55 3.35 -22.61
C GLN A 155 10.07 2.07 -23.32
N LEU A 156 9.60 1.07 -22.55
CA LEU A 156 9.10 -0.21 -23.08
C LEU A 156 7.60 -0.19 -23.40
N VAL A 157 6.87 0.84 -22.98
CA VAL A 157 5.42 0.94 -23.18
C VAL A 157 5.11 1.10 -24.66
N ASP A 158 4.30 0.18 -25.19
CA ASP A 158 3.96 0.12 -26.62
C ASP A 158 2.57 -0.50 -26.78
N ALA A 159 1.60 0.28 -27.25
CA ALA A 159 0.22 -0.18 -27.41
C ALA A 159 0.07 -1.22 -28.56
N GLU A 160 0.86 -1.10 -29.63
CA GLU A 160 0.82 -2.04 -30.76
C GLU A 160 1.37 -3.42 -30.35
N LYS A 161 2.40 -3.40 -29.49
CA LYS A 161 2.99 -4.61 -28.90
C LYS A 161 2.26 -5.10 -27.66
N GLN A 162 1.17 -4.45 -27.22
CA GLN A 162 0.43 -4.76 -26.03
C GLN A 162 1.30 -4.82 -24.75
N ILE A 163 2.28 -3.89 -24.65
CA ILE A 163 3.16 -3.75 -23.48
C ILE A 163 2.72 -2.52 -22.68
N SER A 164 2.40 -2.70 -21.40
CA SER A 164 2.09 -1.65 -20.45
C SER A 164 2.92 -1.78 -19.17
N VAL A 165 3.01 -0.72 -18.38
CA VAL A 165 3.70 -0.70 -17.09
C VAL A 165 2.67 -0.56 -15.96
N LEU A 166 2.70 -1.47 -15.00
CA LEU A 166 2.02 -1.37 -13.72
C LEU A 166 2.94 -0.59 -12.77
N TYR A 167 2.77 0.73 -12.76
CA TYR A 167 3.65 1.63 -12.02
C TYR A 167 3.27 1.71 -10.54
N LEU A 168 4.22 1.42 -9.69
CA LEU A 168 4.13 1.61 -8.26
C LEU A 168 4.61 3.02 -7.91
N GLY A 169 3.72 4.02 -7.86
CA GLY A 169 4.04 5.40 -7.44
C GLY A 169 4.54 5.49 -5.99
N ARG A 170 5.03 6.69 -5.58
CA ARG A 170 5.48 6.91 -4.17
C ARG A 170 4.37 6.63 -3.14
N ASP A 171 3.12 6.79 -3.55
CA ASP A 171 1.92 6.54 -2.75
C ASP A 171 1.38 5.11 -2.89
N ALA A 172 2.11 4.22 -3.57
CA ALA A 172 1.67 2.85 -3.83
C ALA A 172 1.44 2.03 -2.54
N PHE A 173 2.18 2.33 -1.48
CA PHE A 173 1.95 1.83 -0.12
C PHE A 173 1.28 2.93 0.72
N GLY A 174 0.26 3.60 0.17
CA GLY A 174 -0.49 4.61 0.88
C GLY A 174 -0.98 4.10 2.24
N ARG A 175 -1.50 5.01 3.09
CA ARG A 175 -1.99 4.72 4.47
C ARG A 175 -2.88 3.47 4.61
N SER A 176 -3.40 2.93 3.52
CA SER A 176 -4.19 1.67 3.49
C SER A 176 -3.33 0.40 3.40
N GLY A 177 -1.99 0.51 3.31
CA GLY A 177 -1.10 -0.66 3.16
C GLY A 177 -1.35 -1.51 1.90
N ARG A 178 -2.18 -1.06 0.98
CA ARG A 178 -2.44 -1.73 -0.30
C ARG A 178 -1.55 -1.15 -1.38
N ALA A 179 -0.82 -1.99 -2.08
CA ALA A 179 -0.05 -1.58 -3.25
C ALA A 179 -1.02 -1.23 -4.38
N LYS A 180 -1.31 0.05 -4.56
CA LYS A 180 -2.04 0.54 -5.74
C LYS A 180 -1.05 0.72 -6.88
N SER A 181 -0.97 -0.27 -7.78
CA SER A 181 -0.35 -0.06 -9.08
C SER A 181 -1.31 0.69 -10.00
N GLN A 182 -0.78 1.66 -10.73
CA GLN A 182 -1.51 2.32 -11.81
C GLN A 182 -0.98 1.81 -13.13
N GLU A 183 -1.85 1.42 -14.04
CA GLU A 183 -1.45 0.98 -15.38
C GLU A 183 -1.13 2.20 -16.26
N PHE A 184 0.04 2.16 -16.88
CA PHE A 184 0.56 3.18 -17.78
C PHE A 184 0.65 2.61 -19.19
N GLY A 185 -0.23 3.07 -20.07
CA GLY A 185 -0.08 3.00 -21.51
C GLY A 185 0.59 4.28 -22.04
N PRO A 186 0.69 4.44 -23.38
CA PRO A 186 1.36 5.59 -23.98
C PRO A 186 0.81 6.95 -23.54
N GLU A 187 -0.51 7.06 -23.39
CA GLU A 187 -1.18 8.31 -22.96
C GLU A 187 -0.79 8.71 -21.54
N GLN A 188 -0.77 7.73 -20.60
CA GLN A 188 -0.39 7.97 -19.21
C GLN A 188 1.09 8.31 -19.07
N VAL A 189 1.96 7.70 -19.91
CA VAL A 189 3.38 8.08 -19.96
C VAL A 189 3.53 9.52 -20.47
N GLN A 190 2.85 9.89 -21.56
CA GLN A 190 2.84 11.23 -22.11
C GLN A 190 2.35 12.26 -21.07
N GLU A 191 1.26 11.96 -20.35
CA GLU A 191 0.76 12.84 -19.28
C GLU A 191 1.79 13.00 -18.14
N LYS A 192 2.44 11.90 -17.76
CA LYS A 192 3.37 11.86 -16.63
C LYS A 192 4.73 12.47 -16.92
N MET A 193 5.29 12.19 -18.12
CA MET A 193 6.65 12.58 -18.53
C MET A 193 6.67 13.85 -19.41
N GLY A 194 5.54 14.21 -20.03
CA GLY A 194 5.45 15.27 -21.02
C GLY A 194 5.95 14.87 -22.41
N ILE A 195 6.31 13.61 -22.60
CA ILE A 195 6.83 13.00 -23.82
C ILE A 195 6.26 11.58 -23.98
N PRO A 196 6.12 11.06 -25.19
CA PRO A 196 5.69 9.68 -25.40
C PRO A 196 6.79 8.66 -25.06
N PRO A 197 6.45 7.36 -24.88
CA PRO A 197 7.39 6.31 -24.49
C PRO A 197 8.66 6.21 -25.32
N GLU A 198 8.56 6.33 -26.62
CA GLU A 198 9.66 6.22 -27.58
C GLU A 198 10.72 7.31 -27.42
N LEU A 199 10.40 8.42 -26.76
CA LEU A 199 11.31 9.53 -26.50
C LEU A 199 11.94 9.51 -25.10
N VAL A 200 11.63 8.54 -24.24
CA VAL A 200 12.15 8.47 -22.86
C VAL A 200 13.67 8.34 -22.85
N VAL A 201 14.25 7.54 -23.75
CA VAL A 201 15.71 7.39 -23.88
C VAL A 201 16.36 8.70 -24.32
N ASP A 202 15.81 9.37 -25.32
CA ASP A 202 16.31 10.64 -25.83
C ASP A 202 16.15 11.78 -24.82
N TYR A 203 15.10 11.72 -24.02
CA TYR A 203 14.92 12.64 -22.90
C TYR A 203 16.05 12.50 -21.89
N LYS A 204 16.38 11.27 -21.47
CA LYS A 204 17.52 11.02 -20.57
C LYS A 204 18.86 11.36 -21.19
N ALA A 205 19.01 11.14 -22.49
CA ALA A 205 20.19 11.57 -23.24
C ALA A 205 20.45 13.09 -23.14
N LEU A 206 19.38 13.89 -23.11
CA LEU A 206 19.48 15.34 -23.03
C LEU A 206 19.61 15.88 -21.61
N CYS A 207 18.74 15.44 -20.66
CA CYS A 207 18.72 15.99 -19.30
C CYS A 207 19.62 15.24 -18.32
N GLY A 208 20.09 14.04 -18.68
CA GLY A 208 20.80 13.14 -17.78
C GLY A 208 19.91 12.45 -16.76
N ASP A 209 20.53 11.66 -15.89
CA ASP A 209 19.90 11.07 -14.71
C ASP A 209 20.88 11.05 -13.53
N THR A 210 20.57 11.83 -12.50
CA THR A 210 21.44 11.94 -11.31
C THR A 210 21.41 10.69 -10.45
N SER A 211 20.35 9.86 -10.52
CA SER A 211 20.26 8.62 -9.73
C SER A 211 21.19 7.53 -10.25
N ASP A 212 21.50 7.57 -11.54
CA ASP A 212 22.35 6.60 -12.24
C ASP A 212 23.69 7.20 -12.72
N ASN A 213 23.96 8.45 -12.37
CA ASN A 213 25.12 9.20 -12.84
C ASN A 213 25.21 9.30 -14.37
N ILE A 214 24.08 9.38 -15.06
CA ILE A 214 24.03 9.64 -16.48
C ILE A 214 24.18 11.16 -16.71
N PRO A 215 25.22 11.60 -17.42
CA PRO A 215 25.61 13.03 -17.43
C PRO A 215 24.62 13.94 -18.17
N GLY A 216 24.02 13.47 -19.25
CA GLY A 216 23.23 14.32 -20.14
C GLY A 216 24.02 15.48 -20.75
N VAL A 217 23.33 16.43 -21.38
CA VAL A 217 23.93 17.64 -21.92
C VAL A 217 24.01 18.73 -20.86
N LYS A 218 25.20 19.16 -20.48
CA LYS A 218 25.42 20.15 -19.42
C LYS A 218 24.59 21.42 -19.62
N GLY A 219 23.68 21.67 -18.69
CA GLY A 219 22.81 22.85 -18.66
C GLY A 219 21.53 22.70 -19.50
N ILE A 220 21.23 21.53 -20.02
CA ILE A 220 19.93 21.15 -20.55
C ILE A 220 19.20 20.39 -19.43
N GLY A 221 18.14 20.94 -18.89
CA GLY A 221 17.30 20.26 -17.88
C GLY A 221 15.96 19.87 -18.49
N ASP A 222 15.13 19.21 -17.65
CA ASP A 222 13.85 18.57 -18.02
C ASP A 222 12.97 19.40 -18.96
N LYS A 223 12.65 20.65 -18.58
CA LYS A 223 11.79 21.53 -19.40
C LYS A 223 12.37 21.84 -20.77
N THR A 224 13.70 21.94 -20.87
CA THR A 224 14.37 22.22 -22.14
C THR A 224 14.43 20.97 -23.00
N ALA A 225 14.73 19.81 -22.41
CA ALA A 225 14.72 18.51 -23.09
C ALA A 225 13.34 18.21 -23.68
N ILE A 226 12.27 18.32 -22.87
CA ILE A 226 10.87 18.13 -23.33
C ILE A 226 10.55 19.07 -24.49
N LYS A 227 10.88 20.35 -24.36
CA LYS A 227 10.64 21.34 -25.45
C LYS A 227 11.38 21.00 -26.73
N LEU A 228 12.63 20.56 -26.65
CA LEU A 228 13.41 20.16 -27.81
C LEU A 228 12.81 18.95 -28.50
N LEU A 229 12.52 17.90 -27.74
CA LEU A 229 11.90 16.66 -28.24
C LEU A 229 10.51 16.92 -28.85
N THR A 230 9.70 17.73 -28.21
CA THR A 230 8.37 18.11 -28.74
C THR A 230 8.49 18.91 -30.04
N SER A 231 9.55 19.74 -30.20
CA SER A 231 9.71 20.61 -31.37
C SER A 231 10.40 19.93 -32.56
N TYR A 232 11.33 19.00 -32.30
CA TYR A 232 12.19 18.41 -33.31
C TYR A 232 12.06 16.90 -33.44
N GLY A 233 11.45 16.21 -32.46
CA GLY A 233 11.32 14.76 -32.42
C GLY A 233 12.47 14.10 -31.64
N SER A 234 13.25 13.23 -32.29
CA SER A 234 14.30 12.44 -31.63
C SER A 234 15.59 13.24 -31.39
N LEU A 235 16.51 12.65 -30.62
CA LEU A 235 17.87 13.20 -30.42
C LEU A 235 18.58 13.45 -31.74
N ASP A 236 18.51 12.52 -32.69
CA ASP A 236 19.12 12.66 -34.01
C ASP A 236 18.55 13.85 -34.78
N GLN A 237 17.21 13.99 -34.78
CA GLN A 237 16.55 15.12 -35.46
C GLN A 237 16.88 16.47 -34.82
N ILE A 238 17.09 16.50 -33.48
CA ILE A 238 17.59 17.72 -32.82
C ILE A 238 18.98 18.10 -33.34
N TYR A 239 19.88 17.14 -33.50
CA TYR A 239 21.24 17.41 -34.02
C TYR A 239 21.25 17.70 -35.53
N GLU A 240 20.38 17.11 -36.31
CA GLU A 240 20.17 17.47 -37.71
C GLU A 240 19.69 18.93 -37.85
N ALA A 241 18.78 19.35 -36.98
CA ALA A 241 18.23 20.71 -36.97
C ALA A 241 19.05 21.70 -36.11
N ILE A 242 20.26 21.35 -35.67
CA ILE A 242 21.07 22.16 -34.73
C ILE A 242 21.26 23.61 -35.18
N ALA A 243 21.34 23.87 -36.49
CA ALA A 243 21.49 25.21 -37.08
C ALA A 243 20.24 26.09 -36.86
N GLU A 244 19.06 25.51 -36.67
CA GLU A 244 17.79 26.20 -36.46
C GLU A 244 17.59 26.59 -35.00
N ILE A 245 18.25 25.88 -34.07
CA ILE A 245 18.19 26.12 -32.64
C ILE A 245 18.95 27.41 -32.31
N LYS A 246 18.27 28.35 -31.63
CA LYS A 246 18.84 29.68 -31.33
C LYS A 246 19.36 29.79 -29.90
N GLY A 247 20.31 30.70 -29.72
CA GLY A 247 20.77 31.12 -28.39
C GLY A 247 21.67 30.12 -27.68
N ALA A 248 21.60 30.12 -26.32
CA ALA A 248 22.50 29.33 -25.48
C ALA A 248 22.31 27.81 -25.62
N ASN A 249 21.11 27.36 -25.95
CA ASN A 249 20.83 25.93 -26.09
C ASN A 249 21.56 25.28 -27.26
N ARG A 250 21.67 25.99 -28.41
CA ARG A 250 22.48 25.53 -29.54
C ARG A 250 23.92 25.26 -29.12
N LYS A 251 24.56 26.25 -28.46
CA LYS A 251 25.96 26.12 -28.03
C LYS A 251 26.15 24.95 -27.05
N LYS A 252 25.20 24.75 -26.12
CA LYS A 252 25.24 23.64 -25.17
C LYS A 252 25.13 22.29 -25.87
N LEU A 253 24.19 22.13 -26.80
CA LEU A 253 24.03 20.93 -27.61
C LEU A 253 25.26 20.63 -28.46
N GLU A 254 25.82 21.66 -29.14
CA GLU A 254 27.04 21.50 -29.93
C GLU A 254 28.24 21.03 -29.08
N GLN A 255 28.36 21.54 -27.85
CA GLN A 255 29.43 21.17 -26.92
C GLN A 255 29.24 19.83 -26.24
N GLY A 256 28.00 19.46 -25.95
CA GLY A 256 27.64 18.23 -25.24
C GLY A 256 27.12 17.12 -26.15
N LYS A 257 27.48 17.12 -27.44
CA LYS A 257 27.00 16.11 -28.38
C LYS A 257 27.43 14.70 -27.99
N ASP A 258 28.69 14.54 -27.66
CA ASP A 258 29.27 13.24 -27.32
C ASP A 258 28.67 12.75 -25.99
N ASP A 259 28.48 13.65 -25.01
CA ASP A 259 27.83 13.35 -23.74
C ASP A 259 26.36 12.90 -23.94
N ALA A 260 25.64 13.50 -24.90
CA ALA A 260 24.26 13.13 -25.20
C ALA A 260 24.16 11.72 -25.76
N TYR A 261 25.00 11.35 -26.74
CA TYR A 261 24.97 9.98 -27.30
C TYR A 261 25.50 8.95 -26.31
N HIS A 262 26.48 9.30 -25.49
CA HIS A 262 26.94 8.45 -24.40
C HIS A 262 25.81 8.21 -23.40
N SER A 263 25.11 9.24 -22.96
CA SER A 263 23.95 9.15 -22.07
C SER A 263 22.80 8.35 -22.69
N GLN A 264 22.56 8.50 -24.00
CA GLN A 264 21.59 7.69 -24.73
C GLN A 264 21.93 6.20 -24.67
N HIS A 265 23.21 5.85 -24.83
CA HIS A 265 23.69 4.48 -24.75
C HIS A 265 23.48 3.88 -23.35
N LEU A 266 23.79 4.64 -22.29
CA LEU A 266 23.61 4.20 -20.90
C LEU A 266 22.13 4.05 -20.52
N ALA A 267 21.25 4.95 -21.01
CA ALA A 267 19.82 4.95 -20.67
C ALA A 267 18.99 3.91 -21.42
N ARG A 268 19.51 3.37 -22.53
CA ARG A 268 18.78 2.44 -23.40
C ARG A 268 18.72 1.04 -22.80
N ILE A 269 17.54 0.48 -22.70
CA ILE A 269 17.31 -0.92 -22.32
C ILE A 269 17.61 -1.84 -23.51
N VAL A 270 18.37 -2.91 -23.25
CA VAL A 270 18.70 -3.96 -24.25
C VAL A 270 17.52 -4.93 -24.35
N LEU A 271 17.08 -5.23 -25.59
CA LEU A 271 15.91 -6.05 -25.86
C LEU A 271 16.23 -7.45 -26.39
N ASP A 272 17.50 -7.80 -26.50
CA ASP A 272 18.01 -9.04 -27.09
C ASP A 272 19.04 -9.76 -26.20
N VAL A 273 18.91 -9.63 -24.88
CA VAL A 273 19.72 -10.36 -23.89
C VAL A 273 19.67 -11.86 -24.18
N PRO A 274 20.83 -12.58 -24.17
CA PRO A 274 20.88 -14.00 -24.50
C PRO A 274 20.33 -14.90 -23.37
N LEU A 275 19.02 -14.78 -23.10
CA LEU A 275 18.34 -15.56 -22.08
C LEU A 275 18.05 -17.00 -22.56
N GLN A 276 18.40 -17.97 -21.72
CA GLN A 276 18.09 -19.39 -21.94
C GLN A 276 16.77 -19.78 -21.25
N LEU A 277 15.75 -18.93 -21.37
CA LEU A 277 14.44 -19.14 -20.77
C LEU A 277 13.37 -19.25 -21.85
N GLU A 278 12.59 -20.32 -21.79
CA GLU A 278 11.40 -20.50 -22.61
C GLU A 278 10.19 -19.89 -21.89
N LEU A 279 9.35 -19.14 -22.60
CA LEU A 279 8.20 -18.44 -22.01
C LEU A 279 7.23 -19.37 -21.29
N ASN A 280 7.09 -20.64 -21.76
CA ASN A 280 6.24 -21.64 -21.13
C ASN A 280 6.68 -22.05 -19.72
N GLN A 281 7.94 -21.80 -19.34
CA GLN A 281 8.45 -22.03 -17.98
C GLN A 281 7.91 -21.00 -16.99
N CYS A 282 7.47 -19.85 -17.48
CA CYS A 282 6.88 -18.77 -16.67
C CYS A 282 5.37 -18.97 -16.42
N GLN A 283 4.78 -20.04 -16.95
CA GLN A 283 3.36 -20.33 -16.73
C GLN A 283 3.10 -20.64 -15.25
N LEU A 284 2.09 -20.03 -14.69
CA LEU A 284 1.63 -20.31 -13.33
C LEU A 284 0.99 -21.72 -13.30
N ARG A 285 1.58 -22.62 -12.49
CA ARG A 285 1.20 -24.04 -12.40
C ARG A 285 0.96 -24.50 -10.98
N GLY A 286 0.90 -23.56 -10.02
CA GLY A 286 0.82 -23.85 -8.60
C GLY A 286 2.17 -24.26 -8.00
N PHE A 287 2.13 -24.64 -6.73
CA PHE A 287 3.30 -24.93 -5.93
C PHE A 287 3.08 -26.13 -5.00
N ASP A 288 4.14 -26.64 -4.40
CA ASP A 288 4.06 -27.62 -3.33
C ASP A 288 3.66 -26.91 -2.01
N GLU A 289 2.44 -27.17 -1.54
CA GLU A 289 1.89 -26.56 -0.32
C GLU A 289 2.79 -26.80 0.89
N THR A 290 3.37 -28.00 1.05
CA THR A 290 4.24 -28.33 2.18
C THR A 290 5.51 -27.48 2.18
N ALA A 291 6.11 -27.29 1.01
CA ALA A 291 7.32 -26.47 0.86
C ALA A 291 7.01 -24.99 1.17
N VAL A 292 5.90 -24.46 0.66
CA VAL A 292 5.49 -23.07 0.89
C VAL A 292 5.11 -22.85 2.36
N ILE A 293 4.32 -23.73 2.98
CA ILE A 293 3.96 -23.65 4.41
C ILE A 293 5.24 -23.61 5.25
N SER A 294 6.19 -24.51 5.02
CA SER A 294 7.47 -24.54 5.76
C SER A 294 8.23 -23.21 5.64
N ARG A 295 8.23 -22.56 4.46
CA ARG A 295 8.86 -21.25 4.27
C ARG A 295 8.10 -20.13 4.97
N LEU A 296 6.76 -20.09 4.86
CA LEU A 296 5.93 -19.11 5.55
C LEU A 296 6.06 -19.22 7.08
N GLU A 297 6.15 -20.46 7.61
CA GLU A 297 6.37 -20.70 9.05
C GLU A 297 7.77 -20.23 9.49
N SER A 298 8.82 -20.51 8.69
CA SER A 298 10.19 -20.08 9.01
C SER A 298 10.35 -18.56 9.03
N LEU A 299 9.54 -17.84 8.26
CA LEU A 299 9.48 -16.38 8.20
C LEU A 299 8.40 -15.81 9.16
N GLU A 300 7.72 -16.67 9.91
CA GLU A 300 6.61 -16.32 10.81
C GLU A 300 5.43 -15.59 10.12
N PHE A 301 5.20 -15.84 8.83
CA PHE A 301 4.13 -15.24 8.03
C PHE A 301 2.77 -15.91 8.29
N LYS A 302 2.31 -15.85 9.54
CA LYS A 302 1.09 -16.53 10.01
C LYS A 302 -0.17 -16.09 9.25
N SER A 303 -0.21 -14.84 8.79
CA SER A 303 -1.37 -14.28 8.06
C SER A 303 -1.60 -14.91 6.67
N PHE A 304 -0.57 -15.54 6.08
CA PHE A 304 -0.70 -16.22 4.79
C PHE A 304 -1.08 -17.70 4.92
N LEU A 305 -0.84 -18.33 6.07
CA LEU A 305 -1.11 -19.76 6.28
C LEU A 305 -2.60 -20.14 6.09
N PRO A 306 -3.58 -19.40 6.64
CA PRO A 306 -5.00 -19.71 6.40
C PRO A 306 -5.42 -19.59 4.93
N LYS A 307 -4.64 -18.86 4.13
CA LYS A 307 -4.94 -18.54 2.73
C LYS A 307 -4.20 -19.41 1.73
N ILE A 308 -3.51 -20.46 2.18
CA ILE A 308 -2.66 -21.30 1.33
C ILE A 308 -3.42 -21.87 0.12
N LYS A 309 -4.69 -22.28 0.31
CA LYS A 309 -5.54 -22.80 -0.79
C LYS A 309 -5.89 -21.70 -1.80
N GLN A 310 -6.16 -20.48 -1.36
CA GLN A 310 -6.41 -19.34 -2.24
C GLN A 310 -5.14 -18.96 -3.00
N LEU A 311 -3.98 -19.00 -2.33
CA LEU A 311 -2.68 -18.81 -2.97
C LEU A 311 -2.46 -19.86 -4.05
N GLN A 312 -2.73 -21.14 -3.74
CA GLN A 312 -2.61 -22.23 -4.71
C GLN A 312 -3.48 -22.00 -5.96
N GLN A 313 -4.71 -21.56 -5.80
CA GLN A 313 -5.59 -21.24 -6.93
C GLN A 313 -5.03 -20.07 -7.76
N ARG A 314 -4.57 -19.00 -7.11
CA ARG A 314 -4.01 -17.81 -7.81
C ARG A 314 -2.72 -18.13 -8.57
N PHE A 315 -1.91 -19.03 -8.04
CA PHE A 315 -0.69 -19.48 -8.70
C PHE A 315 -0.92 -20.64 -9.70
N GLY A 316 -2.19 -20.94 -10.04
CA GLY A 316 -2.55 -21.89 -11.09
C GLY A 316 -2.45 -23.36 -10.68
N GLY A 317 -2.46 -23.66 -9.36
CA GLY A 317 -2.37 -25.04 -8.86
C GLY A 317 -3.70 -25.78 -8.98
N VAL A 318 -3.60 -27.08 -9.32
CA VAL A 318 -4.70 -28.01 -9.13
C VAL A 318 -4.69 -28.42 -7.66
N PRO A 319 -5.83 -28.40 -6.93
CA PRO A 319 -5.88 -28.92 -5.57
C PRO A 319 -5.35 -30.35 -5.55
N LEU A 320 -4.41 -30.68 -4.66
CA LEU A 320 -3.97 -32.05 -4.46
C LEU A 320 -5.20 -32.91 -4.21
N ALA A 321 -5.39 -33.95 -5.02
CA ALA A 321 -6.48 -34.89 -4.85
C ALA A 321 -6.49 -35.41 -3.42
N ASP A 322 -7.62 -35.31 -2.75
CA ASP A 322 -7.84 -35.68 -1.36
C ASP A 322 -7.16 -37.02 -1.05
N THR A 323 -6.19 -36.97 -0.15
CA THR A 323 -5.74 -38.16 0.58
C THR A 323 -6.91 -38.56 1.50
N PRO A 324 -7.41 -39.82 1.46
CA PRO A 324 -8.61 -40.16 2.20
C PRO A 324 -8.36 -40.20 3.69
N GLY A 325 -8.88 -39.23 4.40
CA GLY A 325 -8.87 -39.20 5.85
C GLY A 325 -9.45 -37.89 6.41
N VAL A 326 -10.74 -37.99 6.77
CA VAL A 326 -11.47 -37.14 7.74
C VAL A 326 -12.11 -35.86 7.19
N TYR A 327 -13.44 -35.90 7.29
CA TYR A 327 -14.53 -34.94 7.11
C TYR A 327 -15.16 -34.84 5.71
N LYS A 328 -16.20 -35.69 5.54
CA LYS A 328 -17.26 -35.50 4.55
C LYS A 328 -18.21 -34.40 5.02
N THR A 329 -18.45 -33.42 4.17
CA THR A 329 -19.74 -32.74 4.08
C THR A 329 -20.18 -32.67 2.62
N GLU A 330 -21.45 -32.93 2.40
CA GLU A 330 -22.07 -33.32 1.14
C GLU A 330 -22.13 -32.18 0.11
N ASN A 331 -21.78 -32.51 -1.13
CA ASN A 331 -22.00 -31.69 -2.32
C ASN A 331 -23.50 -31.58 -2.63
N GLN A 332 -24.01 -30.38 -2.77
CA GLN A 332 -25.15 -30.11 -3.65
C GLN A 332 -24.68 -29.19 -4.79
N ALA A 333 -24.95 -29.64 -5.99
CA ALA A 333 -24.63 -28.96 -7.24
C ALA A 333 -25.46 -27.67 -7.40
N ILE A 334 -24.81 -26.59 -7.80
CA ILE A 334 -25.45 -25.33 -8.19
C ILE A 334 -25.27 -25.11 -9.68
N PRO A 335 -26.34 -24.79 -10.45
CA PRO A 335 -26.29 -24.55 -11.86
C PRO A 335 -25.73 -23.17 -12.19
N SER A 336 -24.88 -23.14 -13.21
CA SER A 336 -24.34 -21.95 -13.83
C SER A 336 -25.41 -21.06 -14.48
N THR A 337 -25.58 -19.84 -13.99
CA THR A 337 -26.12 -18.73 -14.79
C THR A 337 -25.25 -17.50 -14.56
N VAL A 338 -24.58 -17.12 -15.63
CA VAL A 338 -23.76 -15.91 -15.74
C VAL A 338 -24.68 -14.71 -15.85
N SER A 339 -24.51 -13.72 -14.99
CA SER A 339 -24.81 -12.31 -15.31
C SER A 339 -23.70 -11.42 -14.79
N SER A 340 -23.09 -10.72 -15.73
CA SER A 340 -22.03 -9.75 -15.57
C SER A 340 -22.48 -8.51 -14.80
N GLN A 341 -21.64 -8.10 -13.94
CA GLN A 341 -21.34 -6.77 -13.38
C GLN A 341 -21.21 -6.83 -11.85
N ASN A 342 -19.95 -6.82 -11.42
CA ASN A 342 -19.52 -6.01 -10.27
C ASN A 342 -17.99 -6.15 -10.16
N ASP A 343 -17.32 -5.00 -10.23
CA ASP A 343 -15.90 -4.83 -9.94
C ASP A 343 -15.61 -5.16 -8.46
N ASP A 344 -15.27 -6.41 -8.18
CA ASP A 344 -14.76 -6.77 -6.85
C ASP A 344 -13.35 -7.36 -6.98
N THR A 345 -12.37 -6.45 -6.85
CA THR A 345 -10.94 -6.71 -7.01
C THR A 345 -10.22 -6.95 -5.67
N SER A 346 -10.90 -7.47 -4.65
CA SER A 346 -10.28 -7.77 -3.38
C SER A 346 -9.74 -9.20 -3.33
N PHE A 347 -8.56 -9.39 -2.72
CA PHE A 347 -8.00 -10.71 -2.40
C PHE A 347 -8.91 -11.52 -1.44
N TRP A 348 -9.85 -10.86 -0.80
CA TRP A 348 -10.91 -11.41 0.02
C TRP A 348 -12.08 -11.82 -0.86
N THR A 349 -12.67 -12.97 -0.60
CA THR A 349 -13.80 -13.49 -1.39
C THR A 349 -15.04 -12.61 -1.24
N ALA A 350 -15.93 -12.64 -2.23
CA ALA A 350 -17.24 -11.99 -2.15
C ALA A 350 -18.03 -12.45 -0.90
N GLU A 351 -17.89 -13.72 -0.50
CA GLU A 351 -18.52 -14.30 0.71
C GLU A 351 -17.95 -13.71 2.00
N GLU A 352 -16.63 -13.46 2.07
CA GLU A 352 -16.03 -12.76 3.22
C GLU A 352 -16.43 -11.28 3.25
N THR A 353 -16.69 -10.68 2.09
CA THR A 353 -17.19 -9.31 1.95
C THR A 353 -18.70 -9.26 2.23
N GLU A 354 -19.48 -10.25 1.80
CA GLU A 354 -20.91 -10.38 2.11
C GLU A 354 -21.13 -10.71 3.59
N ALA A 355 -20.34 -11.60 4.19
CA ALA A 355 -20.37 -11.86 5.63
C ALA A 355 -19.99 -10.62 6.46
N ALA A 356 -19.09 -9.78 5.95
CA ALA A 356 -18.76 -8.49 6.55
C ALA A 356 -19.85 -7.41 6.31
N GLN A 357 -20.65 -7.56 5.24
CA GLN A 357 -21.79 -6.68 4.96
C GLN A 357 -23.09 -7.13 5.66
N GLU A 358 -23.26 -8.44 5.94
CA GLU A 358 -24.40 -8.94 6.75
C GLU A 358 -24.25 -8.63 8.24
N LEU A 359 -23.03 -8.35 8.72
CA LEU A 359 -22.77 -7.75 10.03
C LEU A 359 -22.73 -6.22 9.88
N ALA A 360 -23.79 -5.62 9.34
CA ALA A 360 -24.00 -4.20 9.48
C ALA A 360 -23.95 -3.86 10.97
N PRO A 361 -23.13 -2.87 11.42
CA PRO A 361 -23.13 -2.50 12.84
C PRO A 361 -24.55 -2.19 13.26
N SER A 362 -24.94 -2.67 14.43
CA SER A 362 -26.18 -2.22 15.06
C SER A 362 -26.24 -0.71 14.94
N PRO A 363 -27.34 -0.12 14.49
CA PRO A 363 -27.41 1.32 14.26
C PRO A 363 -27.13 2.05 15.57
N ILE A 364 -25.91 2.62 15.71
CA ILE A 364 -25.58 3.45 16.86
C ILE A 364 -26.34 4.77 16.76
N ASN A 365 -26.72 5.32 17.90
CA ASN A 365 -27.43 6.58 18.00
C ASN A 365 -26.72 7.57 18.94
N PRO A 366 -25.63 8.21 18.48
CA PRO A 366 -24.83 9.10 19.31
C PRO A 366 -25.64 10.35 19.72
N ALA A 367 -25.65 10.62 21.02
CA ALA A 367 -26.26 11.85 21.54
C ALA A 367 -25.46 13.08 21.08
N ILE A 368 -26.10 13.99 20.33
CA ILE A 368 -25.46 15.24 19.90
C ILE A 368 -25.57 16.26 21.04
N ILE A 369 -24.41 16.70 21.54
CA ILE A 369 -24.26 17.61 22.68
C ILE A 369 -24.01 19.04 22.16
N ASP A 370 -25.06 19.69 21.73
CA ASP A 370 -25.05 21.00 21.05
C ASP A 370 -25.54 22.14 21.95
N THR A 371 -25.88 21.88 23.22
CA THR A 371 -26.29 22.89 24.19
C THR A 371 -25.52 22.79 25.52
N PRO A 372 -25.37 23.90 26.27
CA PRO A 372 -24.71 23.89 27.57
C PRO A 372 -25.34 22.94 28.59
N ASP A 373 -26.65 22.81 28.59
CA ASP A 373 -27.38 21.93 29.53
C ASP A 373 -27.07 20.46 29.24
N LYS A 374 -27.06 20.05 27.97
CA LYS A 374 -26.64 18.70 27.56
C LYS A 374 -25.18 18.41 27.94
N LEU A 375 -24.31 19.40 27.78
CA LEU A 375 -22.90 19.26 28.15
C LEU A 375 -22.73 19.06 29.67
N GLU A 376 -23.46 19.81 30.48
CA GLU A 376 -23.45 19.65 31.93
C GLU A 376 -23.98 18.27 32.36
N GLU A 377 -25.03 17.79 31.72
CA GLU A 377 -25.58 16.44 31.96
C GLU A 377 -24.58 15.35 31.57
N LEU A 378 -23.93 15.47 30.39
CA LEU A 378 -22.88 14.56 29.97
C LEU A 378 -21.72 14.51 30.97
N VAL A 379 -21.22 15.66 31.42
CA VAL A 379 -20.12 15.73 32.42
C VAL A 379 -20.53 15.09 33.75
N LYS A 380 -21.75 15.27 34.21
CA LYS A 380 -22.27 14.59 35.43
C LYS A 380 -22.27 13.07 35.23
N ARG A 381 -22.70 12.60 34.05
CA ARG A 381 -22.69 11.16 33.71
C ARG A 381 -21.27 10.62 33.68
N LEU A 382 -20.36 11.26 32.95
CA LEU A 382 -18.96 10.82 32.79
C LEU A 382 -18.24 10.68 34.14
N LYS A 383 -18.55 11.53 35.13
CA LYS A 383 -17.99 11.43 36.48
C LYS A 383 -18.43 10.20 37.26
N THR A 384 -19.40 9.43 36.81
CA THR A 384 -19.81 8.17 37.45
C THR A 384 -18.98 6.96 37.02
N TYR A 385 -18.20 7.09 35.93
CA TYR A 385 -17.36 6.03 35.37
C TYR A 385 -15.94 6.11 35.95
N THR A 386 -15.68 5.32 36.99
CA THR A 386 -14.41 5.30 37.75
C THR A 386 -13.73 3.94 37.74
N ASP A 387 -14.32 2.95 37.04
CA ASP A 387 -13.78 1.59 36.95
C ASP A 387 -12.75 1.51 35.81
N SER A 388 -11.50 1.23 36.14
CA SER A 388 -10.41 1.08 35.17
C SER A 388 -10.53 -0.14 34.27
N ALA A 389 -11.36 -1.14 34.64
CA ALA A 389 -11.64 -2.29 33.78
C ALA A 389 -12.62 -1.94 32.65
N HIS A 390 -13.42 -0.88 32.84
CA HIS A 390 -14.40 -0.40 31.85
C HIS A 390 -14.22 1.11 31.62
N PRO A 391 -13.09 1.54 31.02
CA PRO A 391 -12.78 2.95 30.79
C PRO A 391 -13.73 3.55 29.74
N VAL A 392 -13.99 4.85 29.87
CA VAL A 392 -14.68 5.59 28.80
C VAL A 392 -13.76 5.68 27.60
N ALA A 393 -14.25 5.30 26.41
CA ALA A 393 -13.52 5.48 25.15
C ALA A 393 -13.71 6.90 24.62
N TRP A 394 -12.65 7.49 24.08
CA TRP A 394 -12.62 8.85 23.57
C TRP A 394 -11.96 8.91 22.20
N ASP A 395 -12.36 9.91 21.42
CA ASP A 395 -11.76 10.26 20.13
C ASP A 395 -11.92 11.73 19.83
N THR A 396 -10.98 12.33 19.07
CA THR A 396 -11.03 13.74 18.65
C THR A 396 -11.05 13.86 17.13
N GLU A 397 -12.00 14.64 16.61
CA GLU A 397 -12.09 14.98 15.21
C GLU A 397 -11.43 16.33 14.91
N THR A 398 -10.60 16.38 13.89
CA THR A 398 -9.76 17.53 13.57
C THR A 398 -9.77 17.88 12.09
N THR A 399 -9.36 19.10 11.75
CA THR A 399 -9.27 19.56 10.36
C THR A 399 -8.10 18.98 9.58
N ASP A 400 -7.06 18.48 10.26
CA ASP A 400 -5.85 17.94 9.66
C ASP A 400 -5.29 16.77 10.49
N LEU A 401 -4.39 16.00 9.90
CA LEU A 401 -3.69 14.89 10.54
C LEU A 401 -2.43 15.31 11.31
N GLU A 402 -1.97 16.55 11.13
CA GLU A 402 -0.90 17.11 11.96
C GLU A 402 -1.52 17.74 13.24
N PRO A 403 -1.40 17.08 14.39
CA PRO A 403 -2.14 17.46 15.59
C PRO A 403 -1.78 18.86 16.15
N ARG A 404 -0.64 19.43 15.74
CA ARG A 404 -0.18 20.75 16.20
C ARG A 404 -0.77 21.90 15.38
N ASP A 405 -1.09 21.63 14.12
CA ASP A 405 -1.59 22.62 13.17
C ASP A 405 -3.10 22.47 12.91
N SER A 406 -3.71 21.42 13.48
CA SER A 406 -5.12 21.10 13.30
C SER A 406 -6.03 21.87 14.26
N GLU A 407 -7.23 22.24 13.79
CA GLU A 407 -8.29 22.77 14.63
C GLU A 407 -9.20 21.62 15.10
N LEU A 408 -9.64 21.67 16.35
CA LEU A 408 -10.56 20.69 16.93
C LEU A 408 -11.98 20.92 16.40
N VAL A 409 -12.54 19.91 15.73
CA VAL A 409 -13.88 19.95 15.11
C VAL A 409 -14.93 19.33 16.01
N GLY A 410 -14.59 18.26 16.73
CA GLY A 410 -15.51 17.59 17.63
C GLY A 410 -14.79 16.65 18.59
N ILE A 411 -15.52 16.19 19.62
CA ILE A 411 -15.04 15.19 20.58
C ILE A 411 -16.12 14.12 20.73
N GLY A 412 -15.75 12.85 20.53
CA GLY A 412 -16.58 11.68 20.80
C GLY A 412 -16.25 11.02 22.12
N CYS A 413 -17.24 10.40 22.76
CA CYS A 413 -17.03 9.53 23.91
C CYS A 413 -18.07 8.40 23.97
N CYS A 414 -17.65 7.21 24.47
CA CYS A 414 -18.50 6.05 24.68
C CYS A 414 -18.22 5.43 26.06
N TRP A 415 -19.28 5.15 26.81
CA TRP A 415 -19.20 4.67 28.20
C TRP A 415 -19.87 3.32 28.44
N GLY A 416 -20.38 2.68 27.39
CA GLY A 416 -21.08 1.42 27.51
C GLY A 416 -21.21 0.69 26.18
N SER A 417 -21.84 -0.47 26.20
CA SER A 417 -22.05 -1.32 25.02
C SER A 417 -23.44 -1.12 24.36
N GLY A 418 -24.27 -0.24 24.92
CA GLY A 418 -25.57 0.10 24.34
C GLY A 418 -25.44 1.07 23.16
N GLU A 419 -26.37 0.97 22.21
CA GLU A 419 -26.42 1.81 21.00
C GLU A 419 -26.56 3.33 21.28
N GLU A 420 -26.96 3.71 22.51
CA GLU A 420 -27.11 5.08 23.01
C GLU A 420 -26.10 5.48 24.07
N ASP A 421 -25.13 4.57 24.39
CA ASP A 421 -24.11 4.83 25.43
C ASP A 421 -22.92 5.64 24.88
N LEU A 422 -23.18 6.57 24.00
CA LEU A 422 -22.15 7.39 23.35
C LEU A 422 -22.66 8.80 23.03
N ALA A 423 -21.74 9.74 22.91
CA ALA A 423 -22.04 11.12 22.59
C ALA A 423 -20.99 11.73 21.67
N TYR A 424 -21.44 12.73 20.90
CA TYR A 424 -20.59 13.60 20.09
C TYR A 424 -20.83 15.06 20.45
N ILE A 425 -19.75 15.81 20.66
CA ILE A 425 -19.75 17.23 21.03
C ILE A 425 -19.24 18.04 19.84
N PRO A 426 -20.11 18.69 19.04
CA PRO A 426 -19.70 19.50 17.90
C PRO A 426 -19.11 20.84 18.36
N ILE A 427 -17.91 21.18 17.84
CA ILE A 427 -17.14 22.37 18.22
C ILE A 427 -16.84 23.25 16.99
N GLY A 428 -16.07 22.73 16.03
CA GLY A 428 -15.55 23.47 14.89
C GLY A 428 -16.27 23.24 13.56
N HIS A 429 -17.52 22.75 13.57
CA HIS A 429 -18.29 22.56 12.35
C HIS A 429 -18.69 23.88 11.69
N LYS A 430 -18.65 23.92 10.36
CA LYS A 430 -19.09 25.07 9.56
C LYS A 430 -20.62 25.14 9.38
N ILE A 431 -21.32 24.02 9.61
CA ILE A 431 -22.77 23.90 9.41
C ILE A 431 -23.39 23.23 10.64
N GLY A 432 -24.42 23.85 11.20
CA GLY A 432 -25.17 23.35 12.35
C GLY A 432 -24.86 24.10 13.64
N GLN A 433 -25.45 23.63 14.74
CA GLN A 433 -25.28 24.23 16.06
C GLN A 433 -24.07 23.59 16.78
N THR A 434 -23.11 24.42 17.18
CA THR A 434 -21.89 24.01 17.87
C THR A 434 -21.77 24.67 19.24
N LEU A 435 -20.97 24.09 20.10
CA LEU A 435 -20.57 24.70 21.38
C LEU A 435 -19.23 25.44 21.25
N PRO A 436 -19.05 26.58 21.92
CA PRO A 436 -17.76 27.27 21.96
C PRO A 436 -16.67 26.38 22.56
N LEU A 437 -15.52 26.27 21.89
CA LEU A 437 -14.38 25.44 22.31
C LEU A 437 -14.00 25.67 23.78
N ASN A 438 -13.86 26.92 24.21
CA ASN A 438 -13.49 27.27 25.58
C ASN A 438 -14.51 26.78 26.63
N GLN A 439 -15.80 26.75 26.28
CA GLN A 439 -16.85 26.23 27.15
C GLN A 439 -16.77 24.71 27.27
N VAL A 440 -16.55 24.01 26.16
CA VAL A 440 -16.40 22.56 26.13
C VAL A 440 -15.18 22.13 26.94
N LEU A 441 -14.02 22.78 26.69
CA LEU A 441 -12.78 22.47 27.42
C LEU A 441 -12.87 22.77 28.92
N ALA A 442 -13.52 23.87 29.32
CA ALA A 442 -13.73 24.19 30.73
C ALA A 442 -14.64 23.15 31.43
N ALA A 443 -15.64 22.61 30.72
CA ALA A 443 -16.54 21.61 31.27
C ALA A 443 -15.92 20.21 31.34
N LEU A 444 -15.20 19.79 30.29
CA LEU A 444 -14.56 18.47 30.18
C LEU A 444 -13.20 18.39 30.90
N GLY A 445 -12.48 19.51 31.09
CA GLY A 445 -11.17 19.57 31.72
C GLY A 445 -11.09 18.77 33.04
N PRO A 446 -12.03 18.94 34.00
CA PRO A 446 -12.02 18.18 35.24
C PRO A 446 -12.14 16.66 35.07
N VAL A 447 -12.66 16.19 33.94
CA VAL A 447 -12.74 14.76 33.59
C VAL A 447 -11.49 14.31 32.86
N LEU A 448 -11.07 15.09 31.84
CA LEU A 448 -9.93 14.73 30.98
C LEU A 448 -8.58 14.78 31.72
N GLU A 449 -8.42 15.72 32.65
CA GLU A 449 -7.17 15.91 33.40
C GLU A 449 -7.08 15.12 34.70
N SER A 450 -8.16 14.45 35.12
CA SER A 450 -8.15 13.63 36.34
C SER A 450 -7.82 12.16 36.07
N PRO A 451 -6.91 11.55 36.83
CA PRO A 451 -6.67 10.11 36.79
C PRO A 451 -7.84 9.28 37.36
N ASP A 452 -8.76 9.89 38.11
CA ASP A 452 -9.89 9.19 38.72
C ASP A 452 -10.95 8.74 37.71
N TYR A 453 -10.90 9.27 36.48
CA TYR A 453 -11.82 8.92 35.40
C TYR A 453 -11.04 8.17 34.31
N PRO A 454 -11.06 6.82 34.32
CA PRO A 454 -10.30 6.01 33.37
C PRO A 454 -10.73 6.22 31.92
N LYS A 455 -9.78 6.31 31.04
CA LYS A 455 -9.98 6.59 29.61
C LYS A 455 -9.31 5.53 28.76
N ALA A 456 -9.91 5.24 27.60
CA ALA A 456 -9.30 4.49 26.53
C ALA A 456 -9.34 5.28 25.22
N PHE A 457 -8.37 5.04 24.37
CA PHE A 457 -8.26 5.63 23.05
C PHE A 457 -7.78 4.59 22.03
N HIS A 458 -7.87 4.95 20.78
CA HIS A 458 -7.15 4.28 19.72
C HIS A 458 -6.10 5.22 19.14
N ASN A 459 -4.80 5.02 19.45
CA ASN A 459 -3.70 5.95 19.15
C ASN A 459 -3.76 7.23 20.00
N THR A 460 -3.81 7.06 21.32
CA THR A 460 -3.88 8.15 22.33
C THR A 460 -2.91 9.30 22.07
N LYS A 461 -1.75 9.02 21.50
CA LYS A 461 -0.71 10.02 21.21
C LYS A 461 -1.22 11.16 20.34
N PHE A 462 -2.07 10.87 19.36
CA PHE A 462 -2.67 11.91 18.51
C PHE A 462 -3.59 12.80 19.34
N ASP A 463 -4.56 12.21 20.02
CA ASP A 463 -5.55 12.96 20.83
C ASP A 463 -4.92 13.72 21.97
N ARG A 464 -3.91 13.14 22.61
CA ARG A 464 -3.11 13.81 23.67
C ARG A 464 -2.45 15.08 23.14
N LEU A 465 -1.87 15.04 21.93
CA LEU A 465 -1.23 16.20 21.32
C LEU A 465 -2.27 17.27 20.93
N VAL A 466 -3.38 16.86 20.31
CA VAL A 466 -4.51 17.76 19.97
C VAL A 466 -5.02 18.46 21.23
N LEU A 467 -5.37 17.71 22.26
CA LEU A 467 -5.88 18.25 23.53
C LEU A 467 -4.84 19.14 24.24
N ARG A 468 -3.56 18.77 24.18
CA ARG A 468 -2.47 19.57 24.77
C ARG A 468 -2.30 20.93 24.07
N CYS A 469 -2.47 20.99 22.76
CA CYS A 469 -2.48 22.25 22.00
C CYS A 469 -3.65 23.15 22.41
N GLN A 470 -4.74 22.55 22.90
CA GLN A 470 -5.90 23.27 23.47
C GLN A 470 -5.76 23.55 24.99
N GLY A 471 -4.62 23.23 25.61
CA GLY A 471 -4.35 23.50 27.01
C GLY A 471 -4.75 22.40 28.00
N ILE A 472 -5.32 21.28 27.54
CA ILE A 472 -5.71 20.13 28.36
C ILE A 472 -4.52 19.20 28.56
N LYS A 473 -4.25 18.82 29.81
CA LYS A 473 -3.23 17.84 30.19
C LYS A 473 -3.90 16.49 30.44
N LEU A 474 -4.12 15.72 29.36
CA LEU A 474 -4.79 14.43 29.43
C LEU A 474 -4.14 13.49 30.46
N ALA A 475 -4.93 12.96 31.40
CA ALA A 475 -4.51 12.02 32.42
C ALA A 475 -5.52 10.88 32.57
N GLY A 476 -5.11 9.80 33.25
CA GLY A 476 -6.00 8.64 33.48
C GLY A 476 -6.28 7.80 32.23
N VAL A 477 -5.42 7.82 31.24
CA VAL A 477 -5.46 6.86 30.13
C VAL A 477 -4.98 5.51 30.69
N VAL A 478 -5.86 4.53 30.65
CA VAL A 478 -5.59 3.18 31.18
C VAL A 478 -5.47 2.14 30.09
N PHE A 479 -5.87 2.46 28.85
CA PHE A 479 -5.78 1.53 27.73
C PHE A 479 -5.70 2.24 26.38
N ASP A 480 -4.73 1.84 25.56
CA ASP A 480 -4.63 2.21 24.15
C ASP A 480 -4.81 0.96 23.29
N THR A 481 -5.88 0.93 22.49
CA THR A 481 -6.23 -0.24 21.68
C THR A 481 -5.28 -0.47 20.51
N LEU A 482 -4.61 0.59 20.01
CA LEU A 482 -3.58 0.46 18.99
C LEU A 482 -2.34 -0.24 19.55
N LEU A 483 -1.81 0.24 20.70
CA LEU A 483 -0.66 -0.35 21.36
C LEU A 483 -0.93 -1.80 21.79
N ALA A 484 -2.12 -2.07 22.37
CA ALA A 484 -2.51 -3.42 22.75
C ALA A 484 -2.56 -4.36 21.53
N SER A 485 -3.18 -3.93 20.44
CA SER A 485 -3.25 -4.70 19.20
C SER A 485 -1.85 -4.95 18.61
N TYR A 486 -0.97 -3.94 18.66
CA TYR A 486 0.41 -4.04 18.20
C TYR A 486 1.19 -5.10 19.00
N LEU A 487 1.11 -5.08 20.32
CA LEU A 487 1.81 -6.06 21.15
C LEU A 487 1.29 -7.49 20.96
N ILE A 488 -0.01 -7.65 20.70
CA ILE A 488 -0.61 -8.98 20.48
C ILE A 488 -0.14 -9.56 19.13
N ASN A 489 -0.09 -8.75 18.09
CA ASN A 489 0.28 -9.19 16.73
C ASN A 489 0.95 -8.05 15.92
N PRO A 490 2.25 -7.82 16.11
CA PRO A 490 2.98 -6.70 15.51
C PRO A 490 3.06 -6.74 13.97
N GLU A 491 2.78 -7.88 13.35
CA GLU A 491 2.84 -8.05 11.89
C GLU A 491 1.61 -7.50 11.16
N MET A 492 0.58 -7.13 11.90
CA MET A 492 -0.70 -6.68 11.32
C MET A 492 -0.80 -5.17 11.30
N THR A 493 -1.74 -4.64 10.52
CA THR A 493 -2.12 -3.22 10.59
C THR A 493 -2.91 -2.93 11.85
N HIS A 494 -2.71 -1.75 12.44
CA HIS A 494 -3.29 -1.36 13.73
C HIS A 494 -4.18 -0.11 13.65
N ASN A 495 -4.63 0.28 12.44
CA ASN A 495 -5.69 1.28 12.33
C ASN A 495 -7.01 0.70 12.85
N LEU A 496 -7.90 1.58 13.30
CA LEU A 496 -9.14 1.17 13.97
C LEU A 496 -10.01 0.25 13.10
N THR A 497 -10.11 0.51 11.79
CA THR A 497 -10.87 -0.31 10.84
C THR A 497 -10.37 -1.76 10.80
N ASP A 498 -9.05 -1.95 10.69
CA ASP A 498 -8.46 -3.30 10.60
C ASP A 498 -8.48 -4.03 11.95
N VAL A 499 -8.29 -3.31 13.06
CA VAL A 499 -8.36 -3.88 14.41
C VAL A 499 -9.80 -4.30 14.74
N SER A 500 -10.78 -3.47 14.42
CA SER A 500 -12.20 -3.79 14.65
C SER A 500 -12.64 -4.99 13.81
N SER A 501 -12.30 -5.02 12.55
CA SER A 501 -12.59 -6.17 11.68
C SER A 501 -12.00 -7.47 12.21
N ARG A 502 -10.78 -7.41 12.79
CA ARG A 502 -10.07 -8.59 13.30
C ARG A 502 -10.63 -9.13 14.60
N TYR A 503 -11.02 -8.27 15.53
CA TYR A 503 -11.38 -8.66 16.88
C TYR A 503 -12.89 -8.59 17.18
N LEU A 504 -13.64 -7.78 16.44
CA LEU A 504 -15.07 -7.58 16.66
C LEU A 504 -15.93 -8.11 15.50
N GLU A 505 -15.31 -8.53 14.38
CA GLU A 505 -16.02 -8.89 13.15
C GLU A 505 -16.90 -7.75 12.59
N VAL A 506 -16.58 -6.50 12.97
CA VAL A 506 -17.27 -5.28 12.56
C VAL A 506 -16.29 -4.41 11.79
N THR A 507 -16.71 -3.81 10.69
CA THR A 507 -15.86 -2.88 9.94
C THR A 507 -16.19 -1.44 10.33
N ALA A 508 -15.31 -0.76 11.08
CA ALA A 508 -15.42 0.66 11.33
C ALA A 508 -15.35 1.45 10.01
N GLU A 509 -16.15 2.49 9.87
CA GLU A 509 -16.19 3.30 8.65
C GLU A 509 -14.86 4.06 8.47
N SER A 510 -14.27 3.99 7.29
CA SER A 510 -13.03 4.71 7.00
C SER A 510 -13.33 6.18 6.68
N TYR A 511 -12.49 7.11 7.15
CA TYR A 511 -12.54 8.54 6.79
C TYR A 511 -12.67 8.79 5.28
N LYS A 512 -12.15 7.88 4.44
CA LYS A 512 -12.25 7.95 2.97
C LYS A 512 -13.68 7.75 2.44
N ASN A 513 -14.56 7.16 3.22
CA ASN A 513 -15.94 6.89 2.85
C ASN A 513 -16.88 8.07 3.16
N LEU A 514 -16.35 9.14 3.74
CA LEU A 514 -17.13 10.32 4.17
C LEU A 514 -17.53 11.27 3.02
N ASP A 515 -17.41 10.89 1.75
CA ASP A 515 -17.78 11.72 0.58
C ASP A 515 -17.33 13.18 0.67
N LEU A 516 -16.11 13.40 1.14
CA LEU A 516 -15.50 14.73 1.25
C LEU A 516 -14.97 15.18 -0.12
N GLY A 517 -15.41 16.34 -0.59
CA GLY A 517 -14.87 16.97 -1.79
C GLY A 517 -13.42 17.43 -1.62
N LYS A 518 -12.74 17.68 -2.73
CA LYS A 518 -11.32 18.13 -2.70
C LYS A 518 -11.17 19.41 -1.86
N GLY A 519 -10.37 19.34 -0.80
CA GLY A 519 -10.13 20.46 0.12
C GLY A 519 -11.18 20.63 1.23
N GLN A 520 -12.15 19.70 1.33
CA GLN A 520 -13.07 19.63 2.47
C GLN A 520 -12.47 18.77 3.60
N THR A 521 -12.91 19.06 4.81
CA THR A 521 -12.53 18.36 6.03
C THR A 521 -13.80 17.91 6.78
N ILE A 522 -13.66 17.19 7.87
CA ILE A 522 -14.81 16.79 8.70
C ILE A 522 -15.63 18.00 9.20
N ALA A 523 -15.02 19.19 9.30
CA ALA A 523 -15.72 20.44 9.63
C ALA A 523 -16.80 20.84 8.60
N ASP A 524 -16.67 20.35 7.37
CA ASP A 524 -17.62 20.62 6.27
C ASP A 524 -18.80 19.63 6.26
N LEU A 525 -18.74 18.55 7.06
CA LEU A 525 -19.83 17.58 7.17
C LEU A 525 -20.98 18.12 8.04
N ALA A 526 -22.17 17.65 7.73
CA ALA A 526 -23.33 17.84 8.63
C ALA A 526 -23.06 17.12 9.96
N ILE A 527 -23.36 17.79 11.08
CA ILE A 527 -23.11 17.28 12.44
C ILE A 527 -23.64 15.86 12.65
N PRO A 528 -24.85 15.45 12.22
CA PRO A 528 -25.30 14.08 12.39
C PRO A 528 -24.42 13.05 11.68
N LYS A 529 -23.86 13.37 10.49
CA LYS A 529 -22.96 12.46 9.76
C LYS A 529 -21.61 12.35 10.45
N ALA A 530 -21.03 13.45 10.94
CA ALA A 530 -19.81 13.45 11.74
C ALA A 530 -20.01 12.73 13.08
N ALA A 531 -21.16 12.89 13.73
CA ALA A 531 -21.52 12.20 14.95
C ALA A 531 -21.62 10.68 14.77
N GLN A 532 -22.18 10.22 13.64
CA GLN A 532 -22.22 8.79 13.31
C GLN A 532 -20.81 8.24 13.10
N TYR A 533 -19.94 8.93 12.36
CA TYR A 533 -18.59 8.53 12.11
C TYR A 533 -17.76 8.44 13.40
N CYS A 534 -17.62 9.54 14.13
CA CYS A 534 -16.90 9.59 15.41
C CYS A 534 -17.54 8.67 16.47
N GLY A 535 -18.88 8.57 16.47
CA GLY A 535 -19.62 7.66 17.33
C GLY A 535 -19.23 6.19 17.10
N LEU A 536 -19.07 5.79 15.84
CA LEU A 536 -18.63 4.44 15.50
C LEU A 536 -17.20 4.18 15.96
N ASP A 537 -16.31 5.18 15.84
CA ASP A 537 -14.92 5.06 16.26
C ASP A 537 -14.80 4.89 17.78
N VAL A 538 -15.53 5.69 18.59
CA VAL A 538 -15.51 5.53 20.06
C VAL A 538 -16.23 4.27 20.53
N PHE A 539 -17.32 3.86 19.88
CA PHE A 539 -18.04 2.64 20.20
C PHE A 539 -17.19 1.39 19.95
N THR A 540 -16.54 1.37 18.78
CA THR A 540 -15.61 0.31 18.39
C THR A 540 -14.41 0.26 19.34
N THR A 541 -13.83 1.41 19.67
CA THR A 541 -12.73 1.51 20.64
C THR A 541 -13.14 0.98 22.00
N TYR A 542 -14.35 1.31 22.49
CA TYR A 542 -14.87 0.77 23.76
C TYR A 542 -14.98 -0.76 23.75
N GLN A 543 -15.52 -1.34 22.69
CA GLN A 543 -15.66 -2.79 22.57
C GLN A 543 -14.29 -3.50 22.46
N LEU A 544 -13.34 -2.88 21.75
CA LEU A 544 -11.99 -3.42 21.60
C LEU A 544 -11.25 -3.51 22.94
N VAL A 545 -11.50 -2.62 23.89
CA VAL A 545 -10.86 -2.69 25.22
C VAL A 545 -11.07 -4.06 25.84
N GLY A 546 -12.31 -4.52 25.96
CA GLY A 546 -12.61 -5.82 26.58
C GLY A 546 -12.03 -7.02 25.81
N LYS A 547 -12.05 -6.97 24.48
CA LYS A 547 -11.49 -8.03 23.63
C LYS A 547 -9.98 -8.13 23.76
N LEU A 548 -9.27 -7.00 23.64
CA LEU A 548 -7.81 -6.97 23.70
C LEU A 548 -7.28 -7.24 25.12
N GLN A 549 -8.00 -6.82 26.17
CA GLN A 549 -7.69 -7.22 27.55
C GLN A 549 -7.79 -8.73 27.73
N GLY A 550 -8.83 -9.36 27.15
CA GLY A 550 -8.99 -10.81 27.14
C GLY A 550 -7.83 -11.52 26.44
N GLU A 551 -7.42 -11.02 25.28
CA GLU A 551 -6.27 -11.56 24.53
C GLU A 551 -4.92 -11.42 25.25
N LEU A 552 -4.77 -10.38 26.06
CA LEU A 552 -3.57 -10.13 26.87
C LEU A 552 -3.56 -10.89 28.19
N ALA A 553 -4.72 -11.32 28.71
CA ALA A 553 -4.84 -11.98 30.00
C ALA A 553 -3.98 -13.25 30.08
N ASP A 554 -3.91 -14.03 28.99
CA ASP A 554 -3.10 -15.25 28.89
C ASP A 554 -1.63 -14.98 28.53
N LYS A 555 -1.27 -13.71 28.24
CA LYS A 555 0.07 -13.26 27.77
C LYS A 555 0.69 -12.29 28.78
N SER A 556 0.96 -12.75 29.99
CA SER A 556 1.39 -11.89 31.12
C SER A 556 2.58 -10.97 30.82
N GLN A 557 3.53 -11.41 29.99
CA GLN A 557 4.69 -10.60 29.61
C GLN A 557 4.30 -9.43 28.69
N LEU A 558 3.40 -9.67 27.73
CA LEU A 558 2.90 -8.61 26.85
C LEU A 558 2.00 -7.62 27.61
N HIS A 559 1.19 -8.12 28.53
CA HIS A 559 0.37 -7.29 29.40
C HIS A 559 1.23 -6.40 30.29
N HIS A 560 2.30 -6.95 30.89
CA HIS A 560 3.26 -6.18 31.67
C HIS A 560 3.97 -5.13 30.81
N LEU A 561 4.40 -5.49 29.58
CA LEU A 561 5.03 -4.57 28.64
C LEU A 561 4.09 -3.40 28.29
N LEU A 562 2.81 -3.68 28.03
CA LEU A 562 1.81 -2.65 27.76
C LEU A 562 1.71 -1.63 28.90
N LEU A 563 1.55 -2.12 30.14
CA LEU A 563 1.25 -1.27 31.30
C LEU A 563 2.48 -0.54 31.85
N GLU A 564 3.66 -1.17 31.81
CA GLU A 564 4.86 -0.65 32.49
C GLU A 564 5.79 0.10 31.54
N VAL A 565 5.67 -0.12 30.21
CA VAL A 565 6.58 0.48 29.22
C VAL A 565 5.81 1.27 28.18
N GLU A 566 4.95 0.66 27.40
CA GLU A 566 4.34 1.29 26.22
C GLU A 566 3.38 2.44 26.60
N GLN A 567 2.44 2.20 27.49
CA GLN A 567 1.51 3.25 27.94
C GLN A 567 2.19 4.40 28.69
N PRO A 568 3.18 4.19 29.59
CA PRO A 568 3.90 5.30 30.21
C PRO A 568 4.79 6.13 29.28
N LEU A 569 5.25 5.54 28.16
CA LEU A 569 6.08 6.25 27.17
C LEU A 569 5.26 7.12 26.21
N GLU A 570 4.00 6.85 26.10
CA GLU A 570 3.07 7.60 25.28
C GLU A 570 2.77 8.99 25.84
#